data_3513573778aae7793a72933c917b4727
#
_entry.id   3513573778aae7793a72933c917b4727
#
_cell.length_a   1.000
_cell.length_b   1.000
_cell.length_c   1.000
_cell.angle_alpha   90.00
_cell.angle_beta   90.00
_cell.angle_gamma   90.00
#
_symmetry.space_group_name_H-M   'P 1'
#
loop_
_entity.id
_entity.type
_entity.pdbx_description
1 polymer ?
#
loop_
_entity_poly.entity_id
_entity_poly.type
_entity_poly.pdbx_seq_one_letter_code
_entity_poly.pdbx_strand_id
1 'polypeptide(L)'
;MSVEGIRQSDRINLRMQVDVSWFGTGGAAVTQTAETLLVSRNGGVIRLHEKLFPQQELTLQRKLDGDQSKTVRAKIVAEIDREREGFIYAIAILEPRVDFWDIDFPSPHNGEEALARMLMECSFCERREVVYLNEMELKSFEIRKCVARLCKQCDSPSIWIEAQSASKLEEALPSRGAVEERVVPRRNRTRIKARVLACIRRRGFQEEVAVCEDLSKGGISFRSRNHYPEGTRLEVAVPYTPGAGAIFVPIRIVFSQPISTAGLFRHGAAYLRPPE
;
A
#
# COMPACT_ATOMS: atom_id res chain seq x y z
N MET A 1 -43.58 2.16 -0.25
CA MET A 1 -42.48 1.18 -0.17
C MET A 1 -41.19 1.94 -0.39
N SER A 2 -40.50 2.30 0.70
CA SER A 2 -39.20 2.97 0.64
C SER A 2 -38.15 1.95 0.23
N VAL A 3 -37.58 2.15 -0.95
CA VAL A 3 -36.37 1.43 -1.34
C VAL A 3 -35.24 2.06 -0.53
N GLU A 4 -34.96 1.48 0.64
CA GLU A 4 -33.69 1.72 1.31
C GLU A 4 -32.61 1.17 0.39
N GLY A 5 -32.00 2.10 -0.36
CA GLY A 5 -30.80 1.80 -1.13
C GLY A 5 -29.75 1.26 -0.19
N ILE A 6 -29.45 -0.02 -0.31
CA ILE A 6 -28.30 -0.66 0.33
C ILE A 6 -27.09 0.21 -0.04
N ARG A 7 -26.67 1.07 0.89
CA ARG A 7 -25.46 1.87 0.78
C ARG A 7 -24.28 0.89 0.84
N GLN A 8 -23.92 0.37 -0.32
CA GLN A 8 -22.72 -0.44 -0.46
C GLN A 8 -21.52 0.45 -0.12
N SER A 9 -21.04 0.32 1.10
CA SER A 9 -19.99 1.19 1.61
C SER A 9 -18.62 0.66 1.22
N ASP A 10 -18.17 0.99 0.01
CA ASP A 10 -16.78 0.89 -0.40
C ASP A 10 -15.92 2.08 0.12
N ARG A 11 -16.38 2.76 1.17
CA ARG A 11 -15.75 3.95 1.75
C ARG A 11 -14.59 3.58 2.65
N ILE A 12 -13.49 4.31 2.52
CA ILE A 12 -12.25 4.10 3.29
C ILE A 12 -11.75 5.41 3.85
N ASN A 13 -11.34 5.38 5.10
CA ASN A 13 -10.65 6.51 5.71
C ASN A 13 -9.24 6.59 5.09
N LEU A 14 -9.03 7.62 4.30
CA LEU A 14 -7.75 7.92 3.67
C LEU A 14 -7.53 9.42 3.68
N ARG A 15 -6.41 9.82 4.28
CA ARG A 15 -5.98 11.22 4.30
C ARG A 15 -4.92 11.43 3.24
N MET A 16 -5.22 12.31 2.29
CA MET A 16 -4.27 12.78 1.28
C MET A 16 -4.58 14.20 0.89
N GLN A 17 -3.59 14.91 0.40
CA GLN A 17 -3.75 16.26 -0.13
C GLN A 17 -4.20 16.21 -1.59
N VAL A 18 -5.20 17.01 -1.91
CA VAL A 18 -5.70 17.22 -3.27
C VAL A 18 -5.90 18.70 -3.52
N ASP A 19 -5.52 19.20 -4.68
CA ASP A 19 -5.83 20.57 -5.08
C ASP A 19 -7.25 20.61 -5.63
N VAL A 20 -8.06 21.51 -5.12
CA VAL A 20 -9.47 21.69 -5.48
C VAL A 20 -9.65 23.07 -6.09
N SER A 21 -10.14 23.11 -7.32
CA SER A 21 -10.39 24.38 -8.03
C SER A 21 -11.87 24.51 -8.34
N TRP A 22 -12.37 25.74 -8.27
CA TRP A 22 -13.75 26.12 -8.63
C TRP A 22 -13.81 27.56 -9.13
N PHE A 23 -14.94 27.94 -9.71
CA PHE A 23 -15.21 29.34 -10.05
C PHE A 23 -15.98 30.03 -8.93
N GLY A 24 -15.40 31.10 -8.40
CA GLY A 24 -16.03 31.96 -7.42
C GLY A 24 -17.17 32.78 -8.01
N THR A 25 -17.94 33.48 -7.16
CA THR A 25 -19.09 34.32 -7.54
C THR A 25 -18.75 35.45 -8.54
N GLY A 26 -17.47 35.82 -8.65
CA GLY A 26 -16.97 36.80 -9.63
C GLY A 26 -16.39 36.18 -10.92
N GLY A 27 -16.55 34.89 -11.14
CA GLY A 27 -16.00 34.18 -12.31
C GLY A 27 -14.49 33.94 -12.27
N ALA A 28 -13.81 34.34 -11.20
CA ALA A 28 -12.40 34.03 -11.00
C ALA A 28 -12.21 32.58 -10.56
N ALA A 29 -11.20 31.93 -11.11
CA ALA A 29 -10.81 30.59 -10.66
C ALA A 29 -10.12 30.68 -9.28
N VAL A 30 -10.59 29.90 -8.34
CA VAL A 30 -10.03 29.77 -7.00
C VAL A 30 -9.49 28.36 -6.87
N THR A 31 -8.28 28.21 -6.31
CA THR A 31 -7.69 26.89 -6.03
C THR A 31 -7.26 26.85 -4.57
N GLN A 32 -7.57 25.75 -3.92
CA GLN A 32 -7.19 25.49 -2.53
C GLN A 32 -6.78 24.02 -2.38
N THR A 33 -5.76 23.76 -1.57
CA THR A 33 -5.43 22.39 -1.19
C THR A 33 -6.39 21.93 -0.10
N ALA A 34 -7.03 20.79 -0.33
CA ALA A 34 -7.94 20.11 0.57
C ALA A 34 -7.33 18.83 1.12
N GLU A 35 -7.75 18.44 2.32
CA GLU A 35 -7.45 17.12 2.88
C GLU A 35 -8.65 16.20 2.67
N THR A 36 -8.42 15.00 2.14
CA THR A 36 -9.45 13.96 2.14
C THR A 36 -9.56 13.35 3.54
N LEU A 37 -10.77 13.06 4.00
CA LEU A 37 -11.05 12.33 5.25
C LEU A 37 -11.48 10.89 4.96
N LEU A 38 -12.18 10.72 3.83
CA LEU A 38 -12.75 9.46 3.41
C LEU A 38 -12.81 9.46 1.88
N VAL A 39 -12.51 8.33 1.26
CA VAL A 39 -12.64 8.15 -0.18
C VAL A 39 -13.49 6.92 -0.51
N SER A 40 -14.11 6.95 -1.69
CA SER A 40 -14.87 5.85 -2.24
C SER A 40 -14.68 5.82 -3.76
N ARG A 41 -15.11 4.76 -4.42
CA ARG A 41 -15.04 4.63 -5.88
C ARG A 41 -15.54 5.88 -6.63
N ASN A 42 -16.65 6.44 -6.19
CA ASN A 42 -17.37 7.50 -6.89
C ASN A 42 -17.33 8.86 -6.21
N GLY A 43 -16.44 9.06 -5.23
CA GLY A 43 -16.36 10.34 -4.52
C GLY A 43 -15.55 10.27 -3.24
N GLY A 44 -15.86 11.18 -2.31
CA GLY A 44 -15.13 11.24 -1.04
C GLY A 44 -15.72 12.26 -0.09
N VAL A 45 -15.04 12.44 1.01
CA VAL A 45 -15.25 13.51 1.99
C VAL A 45 -13.97 14.30 2.08
N ILE A 46 -14.07 15.61 1.88
CA ILE A 46 -12.92 16.53 1.89
C ILE A 46 -13.15 17.64 2.89
N ARG A 47 -12.05 18.19 3.42
CA ARG A 47 -12.05 19.41 4.23
C ARG A 47 -11.55 20.57 3.39
N LEU A 48 -12.29 21.67 3.37
CA LEU A 48 -11.96 22.94 2.73
C LEU A 48 -12.15 24.11 3.69
N HIS A 49 -11.37 25.18 3.55
CA HIS A 49 -11.53 26.39 4.38
C HIS A 49 -12.66 27.29 3.84
N GLU A 50 -12.90 27.26 2.54
CA GLU A 50 -13.91 28.07 1.89
C GLU A 50 -15.30 27.45 1.96
N LYS A 51 -16.31 28.30 2.11
CA LYS A 51 -17.70 27.86 2.08
C LYS A 51 -18.18 27.68 0.65
N LEU A 52 -18.55 26.46 0.32
CA LEU A 52 -19.10 26.07 -0.98
C LEU A 52 -20.55 25.65 -0.85
N PHE A 53 -21.26 25.58 -1.98
CA PHE A 53 -22.69 25.27 -2.01
C PHE A 53 -22.94 23.87 -2.61
N PRO A 54 -24.04 23.22 -2.21
CA PRO A 54 -24.48 21.98 -2.85
C PRO A 54 -24.62 22.14 -4.37
N GLN A 55 -24.27 21.11 -5.11
CA GLN A 55 -24.23 21.04 -6.59
C GLN A 55 -23.14 21.93 -7.25
N GLN A 56 -22.36 22.68 -6.51
CA GLN A 56 -21.22 23.41 -7.06
C GLN A 56 -20.22 22.44 -7.68
N GLU A 57 -19.83 22.69 -8.94
CA GLU A 57 -18.82 21.88 -9.63
C GLU A 57 -17.41 22.28 -9.18
N LEU A 58 -16.55 21.28 -9.09
CA LEU A 58 -15.17 21.37 -8.69
C LEU A 58 -14.29 20.59 -9.68
N THR A 59 -13.05 21.02 -9.78
CA THR A 59 -11.99 20.22 -10.40
C THR A 59 -11.05 19.78 -9.28
N LEU A 60 -10.86 18.46 -9.14
CA LEU A 60 -9.89 17.88 -8.24
C LEU A 60 -8.63 17.54 -9.00
N GLN A 61 -7.49 17.90 -8.47
CA GLN A 61 -6.19 17.55 -9.02
C GLN A 61 -5.34 16.90 -7.95
N ARG A 62 -4.73 15.77 -8.28
CA ARG A 62 -3.80 15.06 -7.42
C ARG A 62 -2.46 14.94 -8.10
N LYS A 63 -1.40 15.34 -7.43
CA LYS A 63 -0.02 15.14 -7.87
C LYS A 63 0.38 13.69 -7.63
N LEU A 64 1.02 13.10 -8.60
CA LEU A 64 1.63 11.78 -8.55
C LEU A 64 3.16 11.94 -8.45
N ASP A 65 3.87 10.84 -8.23
CA ASP A 65 5.33 10.87 -8.26
C ASP A 65 5.83 11.32 -9.64
N GLY A 66 6.72 12.31 -9.65
CA GLY A 66 7.17 13.00 -10.86
C GLY A 66 6.25 14.16 -11.26
N ASP A 67 6.33 14.59 -12.52
CA ASP A 67 5.54 15.72 -13.07
C ASP A 67 4.10 15.33 -13.50
N GLN A 68 3.65 14.14 -13.16
CA GLN A 68 2.33 13.67 -13.53
C GLN A 68 1.28 14.12 -12.52
N SER A 69 0.08 14.44 -13.03
CA SER A 69 -1.07 14.73 -12.20
C SER A 69 -2.32 14.05 -12.76
N LYS A 70 -3.22 13.64 -11.87
CA LYS A 70 -4.57 13.20 -12.23
C LYS A 70 -5.55 14.31 -11.94
N THR A 71 -6.46 14.54 -12.86
CA THR A 71 -7.49 15.56 -12.75
C THR A 71 -8.85 14.94 -13.02
N VAL A 72 -9.88 15.34 -12.24
CA VAL A 72 -11.24 14.85 -12.39
C VAL A 72 -12.23 15.94 -11.98
N ARG A 73 -13.39 15.98 -12.63
CA ARG A 73 -14.50 16.84 -12.19
C ARG A 73 -15.30 16.16 -11.09
N ALA A 74 -15.72 16.96 -10.14
CA ALA A 74 -16.57 16.53 -9.05
C ALA A 74 -17.62 17.60 -8.76
N LYS A 75 -18.56 17.27 -7.89
CA LYS A 75 -19.51 18.24 -7.36
C LYS A 75 -19.71 18.08 -5.86
N ILE A 76 -20.02 19.17 -5.19
CA ILE A 76 -20.47 19.15 -3.80
C ILE A 76 -21.84 18.46 -3.73
N VAL A 77 -21.93 17.43 -2.93
CA VAL A 77 -23.21 16.75 -2.64
C VAL A 77 -23.90 17.39 -1.43
N ALA A 78 -23.13 17.56 -0.36
CA ALA A 78 -23.62 18.15 0.89
C ALA A 78 -22.47 18.67 1.75
N GLU A 79 -22.74 19.70 2.56
CA GLU A 79 -21.95 20.03 3.75
C GLU A 79 -22.32 18.98 4.83
N ILE A 80 -21.33 18.26 5.35
CA ILE A 80 -21.54 17.20 6.35
C ILE A 80 -21.38 17.78 7.76
N ASP A 81 -20.34 18.62 7.93
CA ASP A 81 -19.96 19.16 9.23
C ASP A 81 -19.16 20.45 9.04
N ARG A 82 -19.00 21.17 10.16
CA ARG A 82 -18.19 22.39 10.24
C ARG A 82 -17.28 22.30 11.45
N GLU A 83 -16.00 22.29 11.21
CA GLU A 83 -14.98 22.32 12.24
C GLU A 83 -14.34 23.72 12.35
N ARG A 84 -13.50 23.92 13.38
CA ARG A 84 -12.75 25.18 13.52
C ARG A 84 -11.80 25.43 12.35
N GLU A 85 -11.32 24.36 11.71
CA GLU A 85 -10.36 24.38 10.62
C GLU A 85 -11.01 24.39 9.23
N GLY A 86 -12.32 24.45 9.13
CA GLY A 86 -13.02 24.52 7.84
C GLY A 86 -14.32 23.75 7.76
N PHE A 87 -14.78 23.58 6.54
CA PHE A 87 -16.02 22.91 6.20
C PHE A 87 -15.72 21.50 5.67
N ILE A 88 -16.54 20.54 6.06
CA ILE A 88 -16.44 19.16 5.60
C ILE A 88 -17.53 18.88 4.57
N TYR A 89 -17.13 18.51 3.37
CA TYR A 89 -18.01 18.26 2.24
C TYR A 89 -17.98 16.82 1.76
N ALA A 90 -19.17 16.27 1.51
CA ALA A 90 -19.29 15.11 0.64
C ALA A 90 -19.22 15.56 -0.80
N ILE A 91 -18.38 14.90 -1.58
CA ILE A 91 -18.22 15.13 -3.02
C ILE A 91 -18.55 13.88 -3.83
N ALA A 92 -19.07 14.08 -5.03
CA ALA A 92 -19.25 13.02 -6.03
C ALA A 92 -18.39 13.31 -7.25
N ILE A 93 -17.65 12.34 -7.73
CA ILE A 93 -16.91 12.38 -8.99
C ILE A 93 -17.91 12.26 -10.14
N LEU A 94 -17.82 13.14 -11.13
CA LEU A 94 -18.76 13.21 -12.24
C LEU A 94 -18.37 12.27 -13.39
N GLU A 95 -17.12 11.86 -13.47
CA GLU A 95 -16.59 10.98 -14.51
C GLU A 95 -16.60 9.52 -14.03
N PRO A 96 -17.57 8.70 -14.48
CA PRO A 96 -17.60 7.30 -14.10
C PRO A 96 -16.40 6.56 -14.68
N ARG A 97 -15.83 5.65 -13.91
CA ARG A 97 -14.69 4.77 -14.29
C ARG A 97 -13.30 5.44 -14.25
N VAL A 98 -13.17 6.66 -13.78
CA VAL A 98 -11.85 7.25 -13.55
C VAL A 98 -11.34 6.77 -12.19
N ASP A 99 -10.21 6.06 -12.21
CA ASP A 99 -9.50 5.73 -10.96
C ASP A 99 -8.66 6.94 -10.52
N PHE A 100 -9.32 7.89 -9.88
CA PHE A 100 -8.69 9.11 -9.39
C PHE A 100 -7.82 8.86 -8.14
N TRP A 101 -8.24 7.90 -7.32
CA TRP A 101 -7.60 7.62 -6.04
C TRP A 101 -6.42 6.67 -6.13
N ASP A 102 -6.22 5.97 -7.26
CA ASP A 102 -5.31 4.81 -7.43
C ASP A 102 -5.59 3.71 -6.41
N ILE A 103 -6.87 3.43 -6.21
CA ILE A 103 -7.34 2.40 -5.28
C ILE A 103 -8.24 1.43 -6.04
N ASP A 104 -7.93 0.15 -5.99
CA ASP A 104 -8.82 -0.89 -6.49
C ASP A 104 -9.92 -1.16 -5.45
N PHE A 105 -11.12 -0.72 -5.74
CA PHE A 105 -12.29 -0.98 -4.93
C PHE A 105 -12.95 -2.29 -5.41
N PRO A 106 -13.10 -3.31 -4.54
CA PRO A 106 -13.69 -4.59 -4.93
C PRO A 106 -15.15 -4.44 -5.31
N SER A 107 -15.64 -5.41 -6.09
CA SER A 107 -17.06 -5.48 -6.42
C SER A 107 -17.92 -5.61 -5.17
N PRO A 108 -19.13 -5.02 -5.17
CA PRO A 108 -20.03 -5.00 -4.02
C PRO A 108 -20.37 -6.36 -3.43
N HIS A 109 -20.36 -7.42 -4.25
CA HIS A 109 -20.75 -8.77 -3.87
C HIS A 109 -19.69 -9.57 -3.07
N ASN A 110 -18.46 -9.05 -2.92
CA ASN A 110 -17.38 -9.79 -2.27
C ASN A 110 -17.32 -9.60 -0.74
N GLY A 111 -18.28 -8.92 -0.14
CA GLY A 111 -18.23 -8.48 1.26
C GLY A 111 -19.08 -9.26 2.25
N GLU A 112 -19.87 -10.26 1.81
CA GLU A 112 -20.87 -10.90 2.70
C GLU A 112 -20.24 -11.72 3.84
N GLU A 113 -19.03 -12.25 3.66
CA GLU A 113 -18.30 -13.01 4.70
C GLU A 113 -17.13 -12.24 5.32
N ALA A 114 -16.97 -10.97 4.99
CA ALA A 114 -15.84 -10.17 5.46
C ALA A 114 -16.03 -9.70 6.89
N LEU A 115 -15.11 -10.04 7.78
CA LEU A 115 -15.08 -9.54 9.16
C LEU A 115 -14.42 -8.17 9.27
N ALA A 116 -13.51 -7.83 8.37
CA ALA A 116 -12.86 -6.54 8.33
C ALA A 116 -12.63 -6.10 6.88
N ARG A 117 -12.54 -4.79 6.70
CA ARG A 117 -12.22 -4.14 5.43
C ARG A 117 -11.07 -3.18 5.65
N MET A 118 -10.03 -3.33 4.85
CA MET A 118 -8.79 -2.55 5.00
C MET A 118 -8.27 -2.08 3.65
N LEU A 119 -7.68 -0.90 3.63
CA LEU A 119 -6.87 -0.45 2.51
C LEU A 119 -5.49 -1.08 2.63
N MET A 120 -5.15 -1.93 1.68
CA MET A 120 -3.89 -2.64 1.65
C MET A 120 -3.07 -2.21 0.43
N GLU A 121 -1.76 -2.32 0.56
CA GLU A 121 -0.81 -2.00 -0.48
C GLU A 121 0.07 -3.20 -0.80
N CYS A 122 0.23 -3.49 -2.08
CA CYS A 122 1.13 -4.54 -2.54
C CYS A 122 2.59 -4.12 -2.31
N SER A 123 3.36 -4.92 -1.61
CA SER A 123 4.77 -4.64 -1.31
C SER A 123 5.71 -4.65 -2.53
N PHE A 124 5.20 -5.01 -3.72
CA PHE A 124 5.97 -5.05 -4.95
C PHE A 124 5.72 -3.88 -5.89
N CYS A 125 4.44 -3.62 -6.20
CA CYS A 125 4.06 -2.63 -7.20
C CYS A 125 3.34 -1.43 -6.58
N GLU A 126 3.22 -1.41 -5.26
CA GLU A 126 2.61 -0.31 -4.50
C GLU A 126 1.13 -0.06 -4.86
N ARG A 127 0.51 -0.98 -5.62
CA ARG A 127 -0.91 -0.91 -5.93
C ARG A 127 -1.72 -1.01 -4.65
N ARG A 128 -2.68 -0.11 -4.51
CA ARG A 128 -3.61 -0.09 -3.39
C ARG A 128 -4.91 -0.76 -3.76
N GLU A 129 -5.40 -1.60 -2.88
CA GLU A 129 -6.66 -2.31 -3.02
C GLU A 129 -7.40 -2.32 -1.68
N VAL A 130 -8.72 -2.16 -1.75
CA VAL A 130 -9.59 -2.42 -0.60
C VAL A 130 -9.77 -3.92 -0.47
N VAL A 131 -9.22 -4.47 0.59
CA VAL A 131 -9.24 -5.89 0.85
C VAL A 131 -10.27 -6.21 1.92
N TYR A 132 -11.15 -7.18 1.63
CA TYR A 132 -12.02 -7.80 2.60
C TYR A 132 -11.30 -8.98 3.23
N LEU A 133 -11.12 -8.95 4.55
CA LEU A 133 -10.43 -9.98 5.31
C LEU A 133 -11.44 -10.94 5.92
N ASN A 134 -11.26 -12.23 5.69
CA ASN A 134 -11.94 -13.29 6.43
C ASN A 134 -11.28 -13.49 7.80
N GLU A 135 -11.82 -14.38 8.64
CA GLU A 135 -11.34 -14.62 10.00
C GLU A 135 -9.85 -15.03 10.03
N MET A 136 -9.43 -15.92 9.12
CA MET A 136 -8.03 -16.38 9.07
C MET A 136 -7.06 -15.27 8.64
N GLU A 137 -7.45 -14.51 7.63
CA GLU A 137 -6.67 -13.37 7.15
C GLU A 137 -6.58 -12.26 8.19
N LEU A 138 -7.68 -11.98 8.91
CA LEU A 138 -7.71 -10.99 9.98
C LEU A 138 -6.79 -11.41 11.13
N LYS A 139 -6.87 -12.65 11.61
CA LYS A 139 -5.94 -13.17 12.63
C LYS A 139 -4.48 -13.10 12.16
N SER A 140 -4.21 -13.45 10.90
CA SER A 140 -2.86 -13.33 10.33
C SER A 140 -2.40 -11.88 10.31
N PHE A 141 -3.29 -10.95 9.96
CA PHE A 141 -2.99 -9.53 9.94
C PHE A 141 -2.75 -8.96 11.35
N GLU A 142 -3.53 -9.35 12.34
CA GLU A 142 -3.35 -8.90 13.73
C GLU A 142 -1.97 -9.26 14.27
N ILE A 143 -1.49 -10.46 13.94
CA ILE A 143 -0.19 -10.97 14.40
C ILE A 143 0.96 -10.41 13.55
N ARG A 144 0.84 -10.43 12.22
CA ARG A 144 1.94 -10.19 11.27
C ARG A 144 1.88 -8.82 10.61
N LYS A 145 0.78 -8.08 10.76
CA LYS A 145 0.50 -6.79 10.11
C LYS A 145 0.59 -6.85 8.57
N CYS A 146 0.38 -8.04 8.01
CA CYS A 146 0.36 -8.28 6.58
C CYS A 146 -0.46 -9.51 6.24
N VAL A 147 -0.87 -9.61 4.97
CA VAL A 147 -1.51 -10.80 4.39
C VAL A 147 -0.83 -11.18 3.08
N ALA A 148 -0.80 -12.48 2.78
CA ALA A 148 -0.28 -12.99 1.52
C ALA A 148 -1.45 -13.20 0.55
N ARG A 149 -1.41 -12.54 -0.61
CA ARG A 149 -2.45 -12.61 -1.64
C ARG A 149 -1.86 -12.53 -3.04
N LEU A 150 -2.61 -13.02 -4.03
CA LEU A 150 -2.27 -12.84 -5.44
C LEU A 150 -2.49 -11.34 -5.82
N CYS A 151 -1.45 -10.70 -6.31
CA CYS A 151 -1.57 -9.36 -6.86
C CYS A 151 -1.87 -9.44 -8.35
N LYS A 152 -2.99 -8.89 -8.78
CA LYS A 152 -3.40 -8.86 -10.19
C LYS A 152 -2.45 -8.06 -11.08
N GLN A 153 -1.84 -6.99 -10.53
CA GLN A 153 -0.89 -6.16 -11.26
C GLN A 153 0.46 -6.86 -11.47
N CYS A 154 0.93 -7.60 -10.43
CA CYS A 154 2.19 -8.34 -10.50
C CYS A 154 2.03 -9.72 -11.14
N ASP A 155 0.79 -10.20 -11.27
CA ASP A 155 0.41 -11.57 -11.64
C ASP A 155 1.18 -12.62 -10.84
N SER A 156 1.34 -12.39 -9.53
CA SER A 156 2.14 -13.24 -8.65
C SER A 156 1.71 -13.08 -7.18
N PRO A 157 1.93 -14.10 -6.34
CA PRO A 157 1.78 -13.96 -4.90
C PRO A 157 2.65 -12.83 -4.36
N SER A 158 2.08 -12.01 -3.50
CA SER A 158 2.76 -10.87 -2.88
C SER A 158 2.29 -10.67 -1.45
N ILE A 159 3.07 -9.94 -0.68
CA ILE A 159 2.70 -9.51 0.66
C ILE A 159 1.97 -8.18 0.54
N TRP A 160 0.81 -8.12 1.18
CA TRP A 160 0.01 -6.92 1.28
C TRP A 160 0.09 -6.39 2.71
N ILE A 161 0.39 -5.12 2.81
CA ILE A 161 0.51 -4.37 4.07
C ILE A 161 -0.58 -3.31 4.13
N GLU A 162 -0.90 -2.83 5.32
CA GLU A 162 -1.80 -1.70 5.47
C GLU A 162 -1.20 -0.47 4.79
N ALA A 163 -1.96 0.13 3.87
CA ALA A 163 -1.53 1.36 3.21
C ALA A 163 -1.53 2.50 4.23
N GLN A 164 -0.38 3.13 4.42
CA GLN A 164 -0.25 4.26 5.32
C GLN A 164 -0.85 5.51 4.67
N SER A 165 -1.61 6.29 5.44
CA SER A 165 -2.01 7.62 5.01
C SER A 165 -0.79 8.54 4.96
N ALA A 166 -0.71 9.42 3.96
CA ALA A 166 0.43 10.31 3.72
C ALA A 166 0.86 11.14 4.95
N SER A 167 -0.06 11.39 5.88
CA SER A 167 0.23 12.14 7.13
C SER A 167 1.17 11.44 8.11
N LYS A 168 1.40 10.14 7.99
CA LYS A 168 2.37 9.40 8.84
C LYS A 168 3.77 9.31 8.23
N LEU A 169 3.93 9.67 6.94
CA LEU A 169 5.23 9.60 6.27
C LEU A 169 6.17 10.76 6.65
N GLU A 170 5.63 11.92 7.01
CA GLU A 170 6.45 13.09 7.35
C GLU A 170 7.16 12.96 8.71
N GLU A 171 6.62 12.17 9.65
CA GLU A 171 7.26 11.96 10.96
C GLU A 171 8.36 10.89 10.97
N ALA A 172 8.54 10.12 9.90
CA ALA A 172 9.42 8.95 9.87
C ALA A 172 10.63 9.07 8.92
N LEU A 173 10.91 10.24 8.35
CA LEU A 173 12.08 10.44 7.49
C LEU A 173 13.31 10.87 8.31
N PRO A 174 14.28 9.97 8.56
CA PRO A 174 15.62 10.41 8.91
C PRO A 174 16.23 11.07 7.68
N SER A 175 16.84 12.26 7.90
CA SER A 175 17.56 13.05 6.92
C SER A 175 18.44 12.21 6.00
N ARG A 176 18.29 12.42 4.70
CA ARG A 176 19.11 11.82 3.63
C ARG A 176 20.59 12.05 3.89
N GLY A 177 21.26 11.03 4.42
CA GLY A 177 22.71 10.91 4.30
C GLY A 177 23.06 10.51 2.86
N ALA A 178 24.09 11.17 2.32
CA ALA A 178 24.59 10.96 0.97
C ALA A 178 24.83 9.47 0.69
N VAL A 179 24.28 8.98 -0.41
CA VAL A 179 24.51 7.62 -0.89
C VAL A 179 25.91 7.58 -1.49
N GLU A 180 26.85 7.01 -0.78
CA GLU A 180 28.13 6.59 -1.37
C GLU A 180 27.88 5.52 -2.44
N GLU A 181 28.28 5.83 -3.64
CA GLU A 181 28.24 4.91 -4.79
C GLU A 181 29.20 3.74 -4.57
N ARG A 182 28.72 2.65 -3.96
CA ARG A 182 29.50 1.43 -3.80
C ARG A 182 29.68 0.77 -5.16
N VAL A 183 30.91 0.72 -5.64
CA VAL A 183 31.35 -0.10 -6.78
C VAL A 183 30.95 -1.56 -6.52
N VAL A 184 29.95 -2.04 -7.26
CA VAL A 184 29.44 -3.42 -7.14
C VAL A 184 30.42 -4.36 -7.85
N PRO A 185 31.08 -5.31 -7.16
CA PRO A 185 31.94 -6.29 -7.81
C PRO A 185 31.15 -7.11 -8.82
N ARG A 186 31.75 -7.40 -9.99
CA ARG A 186 31.15 -8.20 -11.06
C ARG A 186 30.64 -9.54 -10.50
N ARG A 187 29.36 -9.77 -10.63
CA ARG A 187 28.67 -10.96 -10.12
C ARG A 187 28.97 -12.18 -11.00
N ASN A 188 29.56 -13.20 -10.43
CA ASN A 188 29.95 -14.44 -11.15
C ASN A 188 28.80 -15.46 -11.30
N ARG A 189 27.55 -15.15 -10.89
CA ARG A 189 26.44 -16.13 -10.91
C ARG A 189 25.17 -15.52 -11.47
N THR A 190 24.54 -16.28 -12.38
CA THR A 190 23.24 -15.93 -12.94
C THR A 190 22.17 -15.92 -11.84
N ARG A 191 21.36 -14.89 -11.81
CA ARG A 191 20.19 -14.76 -10.94
C ARG A 191 18.93 -14.85 -11.78
N ILE A 192 17.96 -15.59 -11.26
CA ILE A 192 16.64 -15.74 -11.87
C ILE A 192 15.69 -14.86 -11.04
N LYS A 193 14.98 -13.97 -11.69
CA LYS A 193 13.89 -13.23 -11.04
C LYS A 193 12.80 -14.23 -10.67
N ALA A 194 12.52 -14.35 -9.39
CA ALA A 194 11.54 -15.28 -8.86
C ALA A 194 10.65 -14.54 -7.86
N ARG A 195 9.45 -14.18 -8.29
CA ARG A 195 8.45 -13.57 -7.41
C ARG A 195 7.63 -14.66 -6.75
N VAL A 196 8.19 -15.28 -5.72
CA VAL A 196 7.57 -16.39 -4.98
C VAL A 196 7.60 -16.10 -3.48
N LEU A 197 6.70 -16.71 -2.74
CA LEU A 197 6.75 -16.62 -1.28
C LEU A 197 7.96 -17.37 -0.75
N ALA A 198 8.55 -16.83 0.30
CA ALA A 198 9.58 -17.47 1.12
C ALA A 198 9.14 -17.44 2.58
N CYS A 199 9.45 -18.46 3.33
CA CYS A 199 9.30 -18.46 4.78
C CYS A 199 10.67 -18.27 5.42
N ILE A 200 10.81 -17.25 6.24
CA ILE A 200 12.04 -16.95 6.98
C ILE A 200 11.84 -17.39 8.42
N ARG A 201 12.78 -18.22 8.90
CA ARG A 201 12.77 -18.72 10.26
C ARG A 201 14.04 -18.33 11.00
N ARG A 202 13.88 -17.86 12.23
CA ARG A 202 14.96 -17.61 13.18
C ARG A 202 14.66 -18.37 14.47
N ARG A 203 15.64 -19.07 15.02
CA ARG A 203 15.45 -19.80 16.30
C ARG A 203 14.92 -18.85 17.40
N GLY A 204 13.83 -19.24 18.04
CA GLY A 204 13.20 -18.47 19.12
C GLY A 204 12.31 -17.32 18.67
N PHE A 205 12.06 -17.15 17.37
CA PHE A 205 11.19 -16.12 16.82
C PHE A 205 10.09 -16.76 15.95
N GLN A 206 9.00 -16.02 15.74
CA GLN A 206 7.95 -16.42 14.81
C GLN A 206 8.48 -16.49 13.39
N GLU A 207 7.95 -17.44 12.62
CA GLU A 207 8.19 -17.52 11.19
C GLU A 207 7.59 -16.31 10.48
N GLU A 208 8.35 -15.76 9.53
CA GLU A 208 7.91 -14.66 8.69
C GLU A 208 7.71 -15.13 7.27
N VAL A 209 6.56 -14.80 6.68
CA VAL A 209 6.35 -14.95 5.23
C VAL A 209 6.88 -13.70 4.55
N ALA A 210 7.87 -13.89 3.69
CA ALA A 210 8.55 -12.86 2.92
C ALA A 210 8.36 -13.10 1.42
N VAL A 211 8.75 -12.14 0.59
CA VAL A 211 8.73 -12.30 -0.86
C VAL A 211 10.16 -12.41 -1.38
N CYS A 212 10.46 -13.53 -2.01
CA CYS A 212 11.70 -13.72 -2.75
C CYS A 212 11.63 -12.93 -4.07
N GLU A 213 12.61 -12.06 -4.33
CA GLU A 213 12.71 -11.27 -5.57
C GLU A 213 13.58 -11.95 -6.62
N ASP A 214 14.68 -12.53 -6.19
CA ASP A 214 15.57 -13.28 -7.07
C ASP A 214 16.24 -14.47 -6.36
N LEU A 215 16.55 -15.48 -7.14
CA LEU A 215 17.19 -16.72 -6.72
C LEU A 215 18.45 -16.95 -7.55
N SER A 216 19.46 -17.54 -6.92
CA SER A 216 20.67 -18.04 -7.58
C SER A 216 21.19 -19.29 -6.88
N LYS A 217 22.16 -20.00 -7.49
CA LYS A 217 22.85 -21.11 -6.83
C LYS A 217 23.60 -20.71 -5.54
N GLY A 218 23.81 -19.42 -5.30
CA GLY A 218 24.58 -18.93 -4.15
C GLY A 218 23.75 -18.24 -3.07
N GLY A 219 22.49 -17.97 -3.32
CA GLY A 219 21.67 -17.25 -2.35
C GLY A 219 20.39 -16.67 -2.94
N ILE A 220 19.70 -15.89 -2.12
CA ILE A 220 18.43 -15.27 -2.45
C ILE A 220 18.44 -13.76 -2.16
N SER A 221 17.54 -13.03 -2.80
CA SER A 221 17.13 -11.71 -2.38
C SER A 221 15.64 -11.71 -2.02
N PHE A 222 15.27 -11.08 -0.91
CA PHE A 222 13.90 -11.06 -0.44
C PHE A 222 13.54 -9.74 0.24
N ARG A 223 12.24 -9.43 0.27
CA ARG A 223 11.68 -8.32 1.04
C ARG A 223 11.04 -8.84 2.31
N SER A 224 11.29 -8.12 3.40
CA SER A 224 10.82 -8.44 4.74
C SER A 224 10.42 -7.17 5.49
N ARG A 225 9.52 -7.29 6.45
CA ARG A 225 9.21 -6.21 7.40
C ARG A 225 10.23 -6.13 8.54
N ASN A 226 10.89 -7.24 8.80
CA ASN A 226 11.91 -7.28 9.84
C ASN A 226 13.25 -6.85 9.27
N HIS A 227 13.95 -6.00 10.02
CA HIS A 227 15.34 -5.68 9.74
C HIS A 227 16.23 -6.83 10.24
N TYR A 228 16.92 -7.48 9.32
CA TYR A 228 17.93 -8.47 9.62
C TYR A 228 19.32 -7.87 9.33
N PRO A 229 20.12 -7.54 10.35
CA PRO A 229 21.47 -7.03 10.15
C PRO A 229 22.35 -7.97 9.34
N GLU A 230 23.36 -7.43 8.67
CA GLU A 230 24.38 -8.23 7.97
C GLU A 230 25.05 -9.20 8.93
N GLY A 231 25.34 -10.42 8.44
CA GLY A 231 25.90 -11.51 9.26
C GLY A 231 24.85 -12.37 9.98
N THR A 232 23.59 -11.92 10.09
CA THR A 232 22.51 -12.69 10.74
C THR A 232 22.33 -14.03 10.06
N ARG A 233 22.28 -15.12 10.86
CA ARG A 233 21.97 -16.47 10.39
C ARG A 233 20.48 -16.74 10.54
N LEU A 234 19.87 -17.18 9.46
CA LEU A 234 18.45 -17.51 9.36
C LEU A 234 18.30 -18.83 8.59
N GLU A 235 17.09 -19.33 8.57
CA GLU A 235 16.70 -20.44 7.70
C GLU A 235 15.59 -19.94 6.76
N VAL A 236 15.63 -20.38 5.51
CA VAL A 236 14.65 -20.00 4.49
C VAL A 236 14.09 -21.22 3.78
N ALA A 237 12.79 -21.24 3.60
CA ALA A 237 12.12 -22.15 2.68
C ALA A 237 11.61 -21.35 1.47
N VAL A 238 12.04 -21.72 0.26
CA VAL A 238 11.62 -21.10 -1.01
C VAL A 238 11.60 -22.12 -2.15
N PRO A 239 10.54 -22.23 -2.96
CA PRO A 239 9.25 -21.56 -2.79
C PRO A 239 8.53 -22.05 -1.53
N TYR A 240 7.70 -21.19 -0.94
CA TYR A 240 6.94 -21.52 0.26
C TYR A 240 5.43 -21.52 -0.04
N THR A 241 4.73 -22.55 0.40
CA THR A 241 3.27 -22.65 0.38
C THR A 241 2.77 -22.81 1.80
N PRO A 242 1.96 -21.86 2.33
CA PRO A 242 1.38 -21.98 3.66
C PRO A 242 0.59 -23.29 3.83
N GLY A 243 0.87 -24.00 4.94
CA GLY A 243 0.20 -25.28 5.23
C GLY A 243 0.81 -26.52 4.56
N ALA A 244 1.76 -26.36 3.63
CA ALA A 244 2.52 -27.48 3.06
C ALA A 244 3.82 -27.71 3.83
N GLY A 245 4.36 -28.93 3.72
CA GLY A 245 5.70 -29.24 4.24
C GLY A 245 6.76 -28.38 3.55
N ALA A 246 7.66 -27.73 4.32
CA ALA A 246 8.66 -26.84 3.79
C ALA A 246 10.07 -27.32 4.16
N ILE A 247 11.00 -27.27 3.18
CA ILE A 247 12.41 -27.57 3.40
C ILE A 247 13.13 -26.26 3.68
N PHE A 248 13.68 -26.13 4.88
CA PHE A 248 14.43 -24.95 5.30
C PHE A 248 15.91 -25.13 5.03
N VAL A 249 16.50 -24.12 4.39
CA VAL A 249 17.92 -24.05 4.07
C VAL A 249 18.57 -22.93 4.89
N PRO A 250 19.72 -23.18 5.54
CA PRO A 250 20.39 -22.14 6.30
C PRO A 250 21.01 -21.08 5.38
N ILE A 251 20.81 -19.83 5.76
CA ILE A 251 21.31 -18.64 5.06
C ILE A 251 22.00 -17.67 6.01
N ARG A 252 22.83 -16.80 5.45
CA ARG A 252 23.43 -15.66 6.14
C ARG A 252 23.13 -14.38 5.36
N ILE A 253 22.63 -13.36 6.04
CA ILE A 253 22.40 -12.05 5.46
C ILE A 253 23.75 -11.43 5.04
N VAL A 254 23.84 -10.98 3.80
CA VAL A 254 25.05 -10.37 3.23
C VAL A 254 24.87 -8.88 2.94
N PHE A 255 23.63 -8.42 2.81
CA PHE A 255 23.28 -7.01 2.84
C PHE A 255 21.85 -6.80 3.31
N SER A 256 21.58 -5.63 3.88
CA SER A 256 20.25 -5.18 4.28
C SER A 256 20.08 -3.71 3.91
N GLN A 257 19.04 -3.37 3.19
CA GLN A 257 18.75 -2.02 2.73
C GLN A 257 17.29 -1.66 3.01
N PRO A 258 17.01 -0.53 3.65
CA PRO A 258 15.63 -0.05 3.77
C PRO A 258 15.08 0.29 2.38
N ILE A 259 13.81 -0.04 2.16
CA ILE A 259 13.06 0.38 0.99
C ILE A 259 12.26 1.61 1.41
N SER A 260 12.30 2.67 0.62
CA SER A 260 11.70 3.97 0.93
C SER A 260 10.18 3.95 1.13
N THR A 261 9.51 2.88 0.74
CA THR A 261 8.08 2.65 0.91
C THR A 261 7.82 1.65 2.03
N ALA A 262 6.94 2.02 2.95
CA ALA A 262 6.20 1.14 3.87
C ALA A 262 7.01 0.35 4.93
N GLY A 263 8.18 0.82 5.38
CA GLY A 263 8.92 0.15 6.47
C GLY A 263 9.36 -1.27 6.12
N LEU A 264 9.66 -1.50 4.84
CA LEU A 264 10.19 -2.75 4.33
C LEU A 264 11.71 -2.67 4.17
N PHE A 265 12.34 -3.84 4.25
CA PHE A 265 13.78 -4.02 4.01
C PHE A 265 13.99 -5.00 2.88
N ARG A 266 14.94 -4.69 2.00
CA ARG A 266 15.47 -5.64 1.03
C ARG A 266 16.70 -6.30 1.61
N HIS A 267 16.71 -7.61 1.63
CA HIS A 267 17.84 -8.41 2.08
C HIS A 267 18.42 -9.23 0.94
N GLY A 268 19.74 -9.33 0.91
CA GLY A 268 20.44 -10.35 0.16
C GLY A 268 21.06 -11.34 1.13
N ALA A 269 20.87 -12.61 0.85
CA ALA A 269 21.38 -13.68 1.71
C ALA A 269 22.13 -14.75 0.89
N ALA A 270 23.22 -15.25 1.45
CA ALA A 270 23.96 -16.36 0.89
C ALA A 270 23.56 -17.67 1.56
N TYR A 271 23.42 -18.75 0.80
CA TYR A 271 23.26 -20.09 1.35
C TYR A 271 24.51 -20.50 2.10
N LEU A 272 24.33 -21.01 3.30
CA LEU A 272 25.40 -21.63 4.06
C LEU A 272 25.54 -23.08 3.58
N ARG A 273 26.77 -23.48 3.19
CA ARG A 273 27.04 -24.88 2.91
C ARG A 273 26.94 -25.68 4.20
N PRO A 274 26.35 -26.88 4.19
CA PRO A 274 26.50 -27.78 5.34
C PRO A 274 27.99 -27.94 5.63
N PRO A 275 28.42 -28.07 6.89
CA PRO A 275 29.78 -28.49 7.21
C PRO A 275 30.03 -29.84 6.53
N GLU A 276 31.15 -29.94 5.84
CA GLU A 276 31.62 -31.20 5.26
C GLU A 276 31.93 -32.22 6.35
#